data_3f52e29ad45efcac22967c37ff1900e0
#
_entry.id   3f52e29ad45efcac22967c37ff1900e0
#
_cell.length_a   1.000
_cell.length_b   1.000
_cell.length_c   1.000
_cell.angle_alpha   90.00
_cell.angle_beta   90.00
_cell.angle_gamma   90.00
#
_symmetry.space_group_name_H-M   'P 1'
#
loop_
_entity.id
_entity.type
_entity.pdbx_description
1 polymer ?
#
loop_
_entity_poly.entity_id
_entity_poly.type
_entity_poly.pdbx_seq_one_letter_code
_entity_poly.pdbx_strand_id
1 'polypeptide(L)'
;MALLKKYIWVLLGPVSFLIMSFLPVPKGITPEAWKVLAMASLMLIWWISEAVPIAVTSLLPLVLLPSMGVAKLEAAAAPYANPVVYLFMGGFVIALAMEKWALHKRIALQIVNLTGTNANGIIGGFMMATAFISMWISNTATAIMMLPIGLSIITLMQNQISPDKENEKGLRNFSISMMLAIAYGANIGGTATIIGTPPNVVFAGYMRENFNVEVTFLTWMMIGTPFAIILLIFTYFLTVKVLFPNNLGNFGGAKEIINSELKELGPMTTGEKLTLFIFISTALSWIFRLQIDAIFPSIKISDTTIALVAAMLLFIIPVSLHKKEFLLNWSDTEKLPWGILLLFGGGLSLADSLASTGIINVIGDQFKGLDSEGWVFIIGLSTVSLFLTEVMSNVALVTIFLPVVGAIAIGAGIPPIQLCIPVTIAASCAFMFPMSTPPNAIVFASGRITIGQMAKAGFILNLITILVIAFLVKFLFPFVLGN
;
A
#
# COMPACT_ATOMS: atom_id res chain seq x y z
N MET A 1 29.36 -3.44 14.85
CA MET A 1 28.12 -3.71 15.60
C MET A 1 26.90 -4.00 14.69
N ALA A 2 26.59 -3.17 13.69
CA ALA A 2 25.43 -3.41 12.81
C ALA A 2 25.48 -4.75 12.02
N LEU A 3 26.62 -5.09 11.44
CA LEU A 3 26.84 -6.37 10.75
C LEU A 3 26.63 -7.58 11.69
N LEU A 4 27.15 -7.51 12.92
CA LEU A 4 27.02 -8.61 13.89
C LEU A 4 25.54 -8.81 14.29
N LYS A 5 24.80 -7.70 14.50
CA LYS A 5 23.33 -7.77 14.74
C LYS A 5 22.58 -8.39 13.58
N LYS A 6 22.93 -8.05 12.33
CA LYS A 6 22.30 -8.63 11.13
C LYS A 6 22.53 -10.15 11.06
N TYR A 7 23.77 -10.62 11.33
CA TYR A 7 24.07 -12.06 11.33
C TYR A 7 23.32 -12.82 12.40
N ILE A 8 23.04 -12.24 13.57
CA ILE A 8 22.24 -12.88 14.62
C ILE A 8 20.82 -13.19 14.08
N TRP A 9 20.18 -12.23 13.41
CA TRP A 9 18.84 -12.44 12.84
C TRP A 9 18.84 -13.42 11.67
N VAL A 10 19.90 -13.42 10.83
CA VAL A 10 20.05 -14.43 9.76
C VAL A 10 20.10 -15.83 10.31
N LEU A 11 20.78 -16.04 11.44
CA LEU A 11 20.91 -17.36 12.09
C LEU A 11 19.68 -17.71 12.93
N LEU A 12 19.03 -16.73 13.55
CA LEU A 12 17.88 -16.96 14.43
C LEU A 12 16.71 -17.62 13.69
N GLY A 13 16.47 -17.26 12.44
CA GLY A 13 15.45 -17.89 11.60
C GLY A 13 15.64 -19.40 11.45
N PRO A 14 16.75 -19.87 10.86
CA PRO A 14 17.03 -21.31 10.76
C PRO A 14 17.08 -22.02 12.11
N VAL A 15 17.61 -21.37 13.15
CA VAL A 15 17.64 -21.95 14.50
C VAL A 15 16.24 -22.17 15.04
N SER A 16 15.33 -21.20 14.88
CA SER A 16 13.91 -21.36 15.29
C SER A 16 13.22 -22.50 14.54
N PHE A 17 13.45 -22.58 13.22
CA PHE A 17 12.95 -23.67 12.39
C PHE A 17 13.43 -25.03 12.87
N LEU A 18 14.74 -25.17 13.12
CA LEU A 18 15.33 -26.41 13.60
C LEU A 18 14.81 -26.78 15.00
N ILE A 19 14.77 -25.82 15.92
CA ILE A 19 14.22 -26.07 17.27
C ILE A 19 12.78 -26.60 17.16
N MET A 20 11.92 -25.93 16.41
CA MET A 20 10.53 -26.39 16.24
C MET A 20 10.45 -27.75 15.55
N SER A 21 11.31 -28.02 14.58
CA SER A 21 11.34 -29.30 13.87
C SER A 21 11.72 -30.49 14.78
N PHE A 22 12.49 -30.26 15.85
CA PHE A 22 12.89 -31.29 16.82
C PHE A 22 11.99 -31.35 18.06
N LEU A 23 11.15 -30.36 18.30
CA LEU A 23 10.19 -30.36 19.40
C LEU A 23 9.03 -31.33 19.10
N PRO A 24 8.49 -32.00 20.15
CA PRO A 24 7.32 -32.87 19.99
C PRO A 24 6.11 -32.02 19.50
N VAL A 25 5.33 -32.61 18.60
CA VAL A 25 4.11 -31.98 18.08
C VAL A 25 3.12 -31.78 19.23
N PRO A 26 2.62 -30.56 19.46
CA PRO A 26 1.62 -30.28 20.49
C PRO A 26 0.31 -31.03 20.25
N LYS A 27 -0.39 -31.37 21.32
CA LYS A 27 -1.70 -32.01 21.23
C LYS A 27 -2.67 -31.16 20.45
N GLY A 28 -3.41 -31.77 19.53
CA GLY A 28 -4.40 -31.08 18.70
C GLY A 28 -3.85 -30.46 17.41
N ILE A 29 -2.55 -30.58 17.16
CA ILE A 29 -1.89 -30.12 15.93
C ILE A 29 -1.42 -31.32 15.14
N THR A 30 -1.61 -31.33 13.81
CA THR A 30 -1.06 -32.39 12.94
C THR A 30 0.46 -32.21 12.74
N PRO A 31 1.22 -33.29 12.45
CA PRO A 31 2.66 -33.18 12.16
C PRO A 31 2.94 -32.23 10.98
N GLU A 32 2.09 -32.25 9.94
CA GLU A 32 2.18 -31.36 8.77
C GLU A 32 1.98 -29.91 9.17
N ALA A 33 0.97 -29.63 9.99
CA ALA A 33 0.69 -28.29 10.52
C ALA A 33 1.87 -27.76 11.35
N TRP A 34 2.49 -28.62 12.16
CA TRP A 34 3.64 -28.24 12.97
C TRP A 34 4.86 -27.88 12.12
N LYS A 35 5.10 -28.62 11.02
CA LYS A 35 6.14 -28.31 10.03
C LYS A 35 5.89 -26.94 9.36
N VAL A 36 4.63 -26.65 9.00
CA VAL A 36 4.25 -25.34 8.42
C VAL A 36 4.48 -24.22 9.43
N LEU A 37 4.15 -24.41 10.71
CA LEU A 37 4.43 -23.45 11.77
C LEU A 37 5.94 -23.22 11.97
N ALA A 38 6.75 -24.27 11.87
CA ALA A 38 8.21 -24.14 11.92
C ALA A 38 8.73 -23.28 10.74
N MET A 39 8.25 -23.56 9.51
CA MET A 39 8.58 -22.72 8.35
C MET A 39 8.08 -21.27 8.53
N ALA A 40 6.86 -21.09 9.03
CA ALA A 40 6.31 -19.77 9.31
C ALA A 40 7.18 -18.99 10.30
N SER A 41 7.69 -19.64 11.37
CA SER A 41 8.57 -18.98 12.34
C SER A 41 9.86 -18.45 11.72
N LEU A 42 10.48 -19.23 10.82
CA LEU A 42 11.64 -18.80 10.04
C LEU A 42 11.31 -17.59 9.15
N MET A 43 10.23 -17.70 8.38
CA MET A 43 9.79 -16.62 7.47
C MET A 43 9.47 -15.34 8.25
N LEU A 44 8.77 -15.45 9.38
CA LEU A 44 8.43 -14.35 10.28
C LEU A 44 9.68 -13.61 10.78
N ILE A 45 10.66 -14.36 11.30
CA ILE A 45 11.90 -13.78 11.83
C ILE A 45 12.64 -13.02 10.72
N TRP A 46 12.74 -13.58 9.53
CA TRP A 46 13.43 -12.93 8.42
C TRP A 46 12.64 -11.76 7.82
N TRP A 47 11.30 -11.83 7.75
CA TRP A 47 10.47 -10.72 7.26
C TRP A 47 10.44 -9.55 8.25
N ILE A 48 10.35 -9.81 9.56
CA ILE A 48 10.33 -8.75 10.57
C ILE A 48 11.69 -8.08 10.71
N SER A 49 12.77 -8.87 10.69
CA SER A 49 14.13 -8.34 10.87
C SER A 49 14.73 -7.77 9.59
N GLU A 50 14.15 -8.07 8.42
CA GLU A 50 14.71 -7.78 7.09
C GLU A 50 16.19 -8.22 6.96
N ALA A 51 16.60 -9.21 7.74
CA ALA A 51 17.96 -9.73 7.73
C ALA A 51 18.32 -10.38 6.39
N VAL A 52 17.33 -10.97 5.74
CA VAL A 52 17.37 -11.51 4.38
C VAL A 52 16.38 -10.72 3.53
N PRO A 53 16.70 -10.44 2.23
CA PRO A 53 15.75 -9.75 1.36
C PRO A 53 14.38 -10.43 1.37
N ILE A 54 13.32 -9.63 1.50
CA ILE A 54 11.94 -10.11 1.63
C ILE A 54 11.58 -11.08 0.50
N ALA A 55 12.01 -10.78 -0.73
CA ALA A 55 11.80 -11.65 -1.90
C ALA A 55 12.46 -13.03 -1.76
N VAL A 56 13.65 -13.09 -1.16
CA VAL A 56 14.37 -14.38 -0.95
C VAL A 56 13.67 -15.21 0.10
N THR A 57 13.27 -14.60 1.21
CA THR A 57 12.46 -15.26 2.25
C THR A 57 11.19 -15.87 1.66
N SER A 58 10.58 -15.16 0.72
CA SER A 58 9.34 -15.57 0.05
C SER A 58 9.49 -16.77 -0.89
N LEU A 59 10.71 -17.23 -1.17
CA LEU A 59 10.96 -18.47 -1.91
C LEU A 59 11.01 -19.71 -1.01
N LEU A 60 11.02 -19.54 0.32
CA LEU A 60 11.11 -20.67 1.26
C LEU A 60 9.97 -21.69 1.11
N PRO A 61 8.71 -21.32 0.86
CA PRO A 61 7.65 -22.30 0.64
C PRO A 61 7.95 -23.27 -0.51
N LEU A 62 8.55 -22.79 -1.60
CA LEU A 62 8.92 -23.62 -2.77
C LEU A 62 9.99 -24.68 -2.41
N VAL A 63 10.82 -24.38 -1.43
CA VAL A 63 11.91 -25.28 -1.00
C VAL A 63 11.45 -26.17 0.16
N LEU A 64 10.87 -25.58 1.18
CA LEU A 64 10.61 -26.29 2.44
C LEU A 64 9.34 -27.14 2.40
N LEU A 65 8.24 -26.69 1.78
CA LEU A 65 7.01 -27.48 1.73
C LEU A 65 7.21 -28.86 1.05
N PRO A 66 7.84 -28.92 -0.14
CA PRO A 66 8.12 -30.20 -0.77
C PRO A 66 9.15 -31.03 0.02
N SER A 67 10.21 -30.40 0.51
CA SER A 67 11.29 -31.09 1.24
C SER A 67 10.82 -31.72 2.56
N MET A 68 9.83 -31.08 3.21
CA MET A 68 9.21 -31.59 4.44
C MET A 68 8.05 -32.57 4.17
N GLY A 69 7.69 -32.81 2.90
CA GLY A 69 6.58 -33.68 2.52
C GLY A 69 5.20 -33.12 2.88
N VAL A 70 5.06 -31.80 3.02
CA VAL A 70 3.80 -31.11 3.35
C VAL A 70 2.96 -30.92 2.10
N ALA A 71 3.58 -30.48 1.00
CA ALA A 71 2.91 -30.28 -0.28
C ALA A 71 3.83 -30.65 -1.43
N LYS A 72 3.28 -30.98 -2.60
CA LYS A 72 4.05 -31.12 -3.85
C LYS A 72 4.52 -29.74 -4.32
N LEU A 73 5.62 -29.71 -5.10
CA LEU A 73 6.18 -28.46 -5.62
C LEU A 73 5.16 -27.65 -6.45
N GLU A 74 4.35 -28.35 -7.25
CA GLU A 74 3.31 -27.74 -8.07
C GLU A 74 2.28 -27.00 -7.22
N ALA A 75 1.85 -27.61 -6.11
CA ALA A 75 0.92 -27.01 -5.17
C ALA A 75 1.55 -25.81 -4.44
N ALA A 76 2.80 -25.92 -3.99
CA ALA A 76 3.52 -24.83 -3.36
C ALA A 76 3.76 -23.64 -4.33
N ALA A 77 3.91 -23.92 -5.63
CA ALA A 77 4.17 -22.93 -6.66
C ALA A 77 2.90 -22.23 -7.21
N ALA A 78 1.75 -22.91 -7.18
CA ALA A 78 0.50 -22.40 -7.73
C ALA A 78 0.12 -20.98 -7.21
N PRO A 79 0.26 -20.65 -5.91
CA PRO A 79 -0.04 -19.31 -5.39
C PRO A 79 0.81 -18.18 -5.99
N TYR A 80 2.02 -18.46 -6.50
CA TYR A 80 2.85 -17.45 -7.17
C TYR A 80 2.29 -17.05 -8.54
N ALA A 81 1.44 -17.90 -9.13
CA ALA A 81 0.71 -17.63 -10.36
C ALA A 81 -0.73 -17.18 -10.11
N ASN A 82 -1.07 -16.76 -8.89
CA ASN A 82 -2.40 -16.23 -8.58
C ASN A 82 -2.72 -15.03 -9.49
N PRO A 83 -3.92 -14.96 -10.10
CA PRO A 83 -4.31 -13.86 -10.99
C PRO A 83 -4.14 -12.46 -10.40
N VAL A 84 -4.28 -12.31 -9.08
CA VAL A 84 -4.10 -11.02 -8.40
C VAL A 84 -2.65 -10.53 -8.46
N VAL A 85 -1.67 -11.44 -8.49
CA VAL A 85 -0.24 -11.10 -8.69
C VAL A 85 -0.05 -10.45 -10.06
N TYR A 86 -0.70 -10.98 -11.09
CA TYR A 86 -0.64 -10.43 -12.45
C TYR A 86 -1.46 -9.14 -12.62
N LEU A 87 -2.56 -8.98 -11.88
CA LEU A 87 -3.27 -7.69 -11.79
C LEU A 87 -2.31 -6.59 -11.33
N PHE A 88 -1.57 -6.88 -10.27
CA PHE A 88 -0.63 -5.91 -9.71
C PHE A 88 0.58 -5.67 -10.62
N MET A 89 1.10 -6.71 -11.25
CA MET A 89 2.15 -6.58 -12.26
C MET A 89 1.71 -5.65 -13.41
N GLY A 90 0.50 -5.84 -13.93
CA GLY A 90 -0.07 -4.97 -14.96
C GLY A 90 -0.22 -3.52 -14.49
N GLY A 91 -0.70 -3.32 -13.26
CA GLY A 91 -0.77 -2.00 -12.63
C GLY A 91 0.61 -1.32 -12.50
N PHE A 92 1.64 -2.07 -12.12
CA PHE A 92 3.01 -1.55 -12.07
C PHE A 92 3.56 -1.18 -13.45
N VAL A 93 3.26 -1.95 -14.49
CA VAL A 93 3.66 -1.62 -15.86
C VAL A 93 3.00 -0.33 -16.34
N ILE A 94 1.72 -0.10 -16.00
CA ILE A 94 1.01 1.16 -16.30
C ILE A 94 1.67 2.32 -15.53
N ALA A 95 1.94 2.14 -14.24
CA ALA A 95 2.63 3.12 -13.41
C ALA A 95 4.00 3.49 -13.98
N LEU A 96 4.77 2.49 -14.43
CA LEU A 96 6.08 2.68 -15.06
C LEU A 96 6.00 3.54 -16.33
N ALA A 97 4.98 3.35 -17.16
CA ALA A 97 4.75 4.19 -18.31
C ALA A 97 4.40 5.64 -17.93
N MET A 98 3.57 5.82 -16.90
CA MET A 98 3.24 7.15 -16.35
C MET A 98 4.50 7.85 -15.80
N GLU A 99 5.42 7.11 -15.18
CA GLU A 99 6.71 7.63 -14.70
C GLU A 99 7.63 7.98 -15.87
N LYS A 100 7.81 7.09 -16.82
CA LYS A 100 8.71 7.28 -17.98
C LYS A 100 8.35 8.53 -18.77
N TRP A 101 7.06 8.78 -18.99
CA TRP A 101 6.56 9.92 -19.74
C TRP A 101 6.23 11.14 -18.89
N ALA A 102 6.62 11.17 -17.60
CA ALA A 102 6.36 12.26 -16.66
C ALA A 102 4.87 12.69 -16.55
N LEU A 103 3.93 11.82 -16.95
CA LEU A 103 2.49 12.08 -16.90
C LEU A 103 2.02 12.33 -15.45
N HIS A 104 2.51 11.52 -14.52
CA HIS A 104 2.24 11.65 -13.09
C HIS A 104 2.67 13.01 -12.52
N LYS A 105 3.84 13.55 -12.95
CA LYS A 105 4.33 14.88 -12.54
C LYS A 105 3.40 15.97 -13.06
N ARG A 106 2.98 15.89 -14.33
CA ARG A 106 2.05 16.87 -14.92
C ARG A 106 0.71 16.88 -14.20
N ILE A 107 0.12 15.70 -13.94
CA ILE A 107 -1.17 15.59 -13.23
C ILE A 107 -1.04 16.20 -11.83
N ALA A 108 0.03 15.85 -11.08
CA ALA A 108 0.25 16.38 -9.75
C ALA A 108 0.36 17.90 -9.73
N LEU A 109 1.17 18.49 -10.63
CA LEU A 109 1.34 19.94 -10.74
C LEU A 109 0.05 20.65 -11.11
N GLN A 110 -0.77 20.06 -11.98
CA GLN A 110 -2.08 20.61 -12.32
C GLN A 110 -3.02 20.63 -11.12
N ILE A 111 -3.06 19.56 -10.32
CA ILE A 111 -3.88 19.51 -9.09
C ILE A 111 -3.41 20.57 -8.10
N VAL A 112 -2.10 20.69 -7.85
CA VAL A 112 -1.56 21.73 -6.95
C VAL A 112 -1.89 23.13 -7.46
N ASN A 113 -1.82 23.37 -8.77
CA ASN A 113 -2.13 24.68 -9.37
C ASN A 113 -3.59 25.11 -9.18
N LEU A 114 -4.52 24.17 -9.00
CA LEU A 114 -5.94 24.45 -8.76
C LEU A 114 -6.23 24.92 -7.34
N THR A 115 -5.35 24.68 -6.36
CA THR A 115 -5.63 24.94 -4.93
C THR A 115 -5.28 26.35 -4.46
N GLY A 116 -4.83 27.20 -5.36
CA GLY A 116 -4.60 28.62 -5.10
C GLY A 116 -3.24 28.92 -4.47
N THR A 117 -3.08 30.17 -3.99
CA THR A 117 -1.79 30.72 -3.50
C THR A 117 -1.74 30.88 -1.98
N ASN A 118 -2.79 30.52 -1.27
CA ASN A 118 -2.78 30.54 0.20
C ASN A 118 -1.90 29.40 0.73
N ALA A 119 -1.08 29.66 1.73
CA ALA A 119 -0.15 28.68 2.31
C ALA A 119 -0.85 27.36 2.70
N ASN A 120 -2.03 27.45 3.32
CA ASN A 120 -2.82 26.27 3.67
C ASN A 120 -3.39 25.56 2.44
N GLY A 121 -3.81 26.31 1.42
CA GLY A 121 -4.27 25.77 0.14
C GLY A 121 -3.18 25.02 -0.60
N ILE A 122 -1.94 25.51 -0.58
CA ILE A 122 -0.77 24.85 -1.16
C ILE A 122 -0.53 23.50 -0.48
N ILE A 123 -0.54 23.45 0.88
CA ILE A 123 -0.41 22.17 1.63
C ILE A 123 -1.52 21.20 1.24
N GLY A 124 -2.78 21.68 1.20
CA GLY A 124 -3.92 20.86 0.76
C GLY A 124 -3.77 20.34 -0.67
N GLY A 125 -3.28 21.19 -1.58
CA GLY A 125 -2.99 20.81 -2.96
C GLY A 125 -1.94 19.74 -3.08
N PHE A 126 -0.84 19.86 -2.33
CA PHE A 126 0.20 18.83 -2.26
C PHE A 126 -0.34 17.52 -1.68
N MET A 127 -1.14 17.58 -0.62
CA MET A 127 -1.76 16.40 -0.01
C MET A 127 -2.69 15.70 -1.01
N MET A 128 -3.58 16.43 -1.67
CA MET A 128 -4.50 15.88 -2.67
C MET A 128 -3.77 15.33 -3.90
N ALA A 129 -2.80 16.08 -4.44
CA ALA A 129 -2.02 15.65 -5.59
C ALA A 129 -1.24 14.37 -5.29
N THR A 130 -0.56 14.35 -4.13
CA THR A 130 0.20 13.18 -3.68
C THR A 130 -0.71 11.98 -3.49
N ALA A 131 -1.86 12.15 -2.83
CA ALA A 131 -2.81 11.07 -2.62
C ALA A 131 -3.39 10.55 -3.94
N PHE A 132 -3.78 11.44 -4.85
CA PHE A 132 -4.33 11.04 -6.14
C PHE A 132 -3.33 10.25 -6.99
N ILE A 133 -2.07 10.69 -7.05
CA ILE A 133 -1.03 9.97 -7.78
C ILE A 133 -0.73 8.63 -7.11
N SER A 134 -0.68 8.59 -5.79
CA SER A 134 -0.37 7.38 -5.02
C SER A 134 -1.47 6.30 -5.10
N MET A 135 -2.66 6.63 -5.56
CA MET A 135 -3.68 5.63 -5.91
C MET A 135 -3.25 4.70 -7.05
N TRP A 136 -2.34 5.15 -7.92
CA TRP A 136 -2.00 4.51 -9.20
C TRP A 136 -0.53 4.14 -9.32
N ILE A 137 0.34 4.85 -8.60
CA ILE A 137 1.79 4.69 -8.61
C ILE A 137 2.25 4.39 -7.17
N SER A 138 3.42 3.76 -7.02
CA SER A 138 3.93 3.45 -5.69
C SER A 138 4.06 4.70 -4.80
N ASN A 139 3.73 4.55 -3.52
CA ASN A 139 3.83 5.61 -2.51
C ASN A 139 5.24 6.22 -2.47
N THR A 140 6.26 5.37 -2.67
CA THR A 140 7.67 5.77 -2.69
C THR A 140 7.98 6.69 -3.87
N ALA A 141 7.61 6.29 -5.10
CA ALA A 141 7.85 7.09 -6.30
C ALA A 141 7.12 8.43 -6.22
N THR A 142 5.88 8.42 -5.72
CA THR A 142 5.09 9.63 -5.51
C THR A 142 5.77 10.59 -4.53
N ALA A 143 6.25 10.10 -3.39
CA ALA A 143 6.94 10.93 -2.39
C ALA A 143 8.26 11.49 -2.93
N ILE A 144 9.06 10.68 -3.64
CA ILE A 144 10.33 11.11 -4.27
C ILE A 144 10.08 12.25 -5.26
N MET A 145 9.01 12.16 -6.06
CA MET A 145 8.67 13.20 -7.04
C MET A 145 8.18 14.50 -6.38
N MET A 146 7.32 14.39 -5.35
CA MET A 146 6.69 15.56 -4.73
C MET A 146 7.63 16.32 -3.79
N LEU A 147 8.59 15.63 -3.15
CA LEU A 147 9.49 16.24 -2.17
C LEU A 147 10.33 17.41 -2.73
N PRO A 148 11.03 17.30 -3.88
CA PRO A 148 11.83 18.41 -4.41
C PRO A 148 10.97 19.66 -4.71
N ILE A 149 9.75 19.47 -5.23
CA ILE A 149 8.83 20.57 -5.51
C ILE A 149 8.40 21.25 -4.21
N GLY A 150 8.03 20.48 -3.19
CA GLY A 150 7.69 20.99 -1.86
C GLY A 150 8.84 21.75 -1.22
N LEU A 151 10.07 21.23 -1.31
CA LEU A 151 11.28 21.91 -0.80
C LEU A 151 11.57 23.22 -1.53
N SER A 152 11.38 23.28 -2.85
CA SER A 152 11.55 24.50 -3.63
C SER A 152 10.59 25.59 -3.16
N ILE A 153 9.33 25.25 -2.92
CA ILE A 153 8.34 26.20 -2.39
C ILE A 153 8.72 26.67 -0.97
N ILE A 154 9.11 25.76 -0.09
CA ILE A 154 9.57 26.12 1.26
C ILE A 154 10.75 27.09 1.20
N THR A 155 11.74 26.81 0.38
CA THR A 155 12.94 27.65 0.22
C THR A 155 12.58 29.03 -0.33
N LEU A 156 11.70 29.11 -1.31
CA LEU A 156 11.24 30.40 -1.84
C LEU A 156 10.51 31.21 -0.78
N MET A 157 9.63 30.61 0.00
CA MET A 157 8.93 31.26 1.11
C MET A 157 9.92 31.77 2.17
N GLN A 158 10.94 31.00 2.52
CA GLN A 158 12.01 31.42 3.45
C GLN A 158 12.77 32.66 2.95
N ASN A 159 12.97 32.80 1.65
CA ASN A 159 13.70 33.91 1.06
C ASN A 159 12.86 35.19 0.92
N GLN A 160 11.53 35.08 0.84
CA GLN A 160 10.64 36.22 0.57
C GLN A 160 9.96 36.76 1.83
N ILE A 161 9.84 35.96 2.88
CA ILE A 161 9.15 36.36 4.11
C ILE A 161 10.16 37.01 5.06
N SER A 162 9.86 38.21 5.55
CA SER A 162 10.71 38.94 6.51
C SER A 162 10.92 38.11 7.78
N PRO A 163 12.16 38.05 8.29
CA PRO A 163 12.51 37.25 9.47
C PRO A 163 12.04 37.98 10.76
N ASP A 164 10.81 37.69 11.17
CA ASP A 164 10.32 37.99 12.50
C ASP A 164 9.91 36.68 13.23
N LYS A 165 9.74 36.73 14.54
CA LYS A 165 9.48 35.52 15.36
C LYS A 165 8.17 34.79 14.97
N GLU A 166 7.17 35.52 14.51
CA GLU A 166 5.87 34.94 14.12
C GLU A 166 5.99 34.26 12.76
N ASN A 167 6.65 34.90 11.81
CA ASN A 167 6.94 34.37 10.50
C ASN A 167 7.86 33.16 10.54
N GLU A 168 8.92 33.17 11.38
CA GLU A 168 9.81 32.02 11.58
C GLU A 168 9.03 30.79 12.08
N LYS A 169 8.15 30.98 13.06
CA LYS A 169 7.27 29.92 13.56
C LYS A 169 6.30 29.46 12.48
N GLY A 170 5.70 30.37 11.74
CA GLY A 170 4.80 30.08 10.62
C GLY A 170 5.50 29.27 9.53
N LEU A 171 6.68 29.66 9.09
CA LEU A 171 7.49 28.98 8.08
C LEU A 171 7.91 27.58 8.52
N ARG A 172 8.31 27.42 9.80
CA ARG A 172 8.61 26.12 10.38
C ARG A 172 7.38 25.20 10.35
N ASN A 173 6.22 25.69 10.79
CA ASN A 173 4.99 24.93 10.81
C ASN A 173 4.53 24.59 9.38
N PHE A 174 4.63 25.51 8.43
CA PHE A 174 4.37 25.27 7.02
C PHE A 174 5.26 24.14 6.48
N SER A 175 6.56 24.20 6.76
CA SER A 175 7.52 23.18 6.31
C SER A 175 7.16 21.80 6.86
N ILE A 176 6.83 21.70 8.15
CA ILE A 176 6.40 20.43 8.77
C ILE A 176 5.11 19.92 8.12
N SER A 177 4.09 20.78 7.98
CA SER A 177 2.82 20.40 7.36
C SER A 177 2.99 19.97 5.91
N MET A 178 3.88 20.61 5.15
CA MET A 178 4.20 20.23 3.77
C MET A 178 4.84 18.83 3.71
N MET A 179 5.81 18.55 4.58
CA MET A 179 6.44 17.21 4.65
C MET A 179 5.41 16.14 5.01
N LEU A 180 4.58 16.39 6.02
CA LEU A 180 3.51 15.46 6.41
C LEU A 180 2.44 15.32 5.31
N ALA A 181 2.10 16.39 4.59
CA ALA A 181 1.16 16.33 3.47
C ALA A 181 1.65 15.38 2.36
N ILE A 182 2.95 15.39 2.06
CA ILE A 182 3.54 14.49 1.08
C ILE A 182 3.56 13.05 1.61
N ALA A 183 4.08 12.81 2.82
CA ALA A 183 4.20 11.45 3.35
C ALA A 183 2.84 10.80 3.60
N TYR A 184 1.96 11.49 4.32
CA TYR A 184 0.65 10.96 4.68
C TYR A 184 -0.28 10.93 3.48
N GLY A 185 -0.20 11.92 2.58
CA GLY A 185 -0.91 11.90 1.30
C GLY A 185 -0.57 10.66 0.48
N ALA A 186 0.72 10.28 0.40
CA ALA A 186 1.14 9.07 -0.31
C ALA A 186 0.60 7.80 0.35
N ASN A 187 0.75 7.66 1.67
CA ASN A 187 0.31 6.48 2.41
C ASN A 187 -1.22 6.30 2.35
N ILE A 188 -1.97 7.38 2.60
CA ILE A 188 -3.43 7.36 2.57
C ILE A 188 -3.95 7.12 1.15
N GLY A 189 -3.38 7.83 0.15
CA GLY A 189 -3.77 7.68 -1.26
C GLY A 189 -3.62 6.24 -1.75
N GLY A 190 -2.54 5.56 -1.37
CA GLY A 190 -2.31 4.16 -1.72
C GLY A 190 -3.40 3.20 -1.25
N THR A 191 -4.16 3.52 -0.20
CA THR A 191 -5.26 2.68 0.28
C THR A 191 -6.50 2.74 -0.62
N ALA A 192 -6.63 3.78 -1.45
CA ALA A 192 -7.86 4.06 -2.20
C ALA A 192 -8.16 3.06 -3.31
N THR A 193 -7.16 2.46 -3.93
CA THR A 193 -7.32 1.45 -4.98
C THR A 193 -6.63 0.14 -4.62
N ILE A 194 -7.03 -0.95 -5.28
CA ILE A 194 -6.45 -2.27 -5.02
C ILE A 194 -4.96 -2.32 -5.41
N ILE A 195 -4.55 -1.56 -6.43
CA ILE A 195 -3.16 -1.51 -6.93
C ILE A 195 -2.30 -0.41 -6.27
N GLY A 196 -2.91 0.48 -5.46
CA GLY A 196 -2.20 1.62 -4.89
C GLY A 196 -1.16 1.24 -3.82
N THR A 197 -1.40 0.15 -3.09
CA THR A 197 -0.43 -0.34 -2.10
C THR A 197 -0.43 -1.86 -2.01
N PRO A 198 0.74 -2.50 -1.82
CA PRO A 198 0.88 -3.96 -1.80
C PRO A 198 -0.04 -4.72 -0.82
N PRO A 199 -0.29 -4.25 0.42
CA PRO A 199 -1.22 -4.90 1.35
C PRO A 199 -2.60 -5.21 0.76
N ASN A 200 -3.15 -4.30 -0.05
CA ASN A 200 -4.46 -4.46 -0.67
C ASN A 200 -4.50 -5.68 -1.61
N VAL A 201 -3.42 -5.90 -2.33
CA VAL A 201 -3.28 -7.02 -3.27
C VAL A 201 -3.11 -8.35 -2.54
N VAL A 202 -2.31 -8.37 -1.45
CA VAL A 202 -2.18 -9.54 -0.58
C VAL A 202 -3.55 -9.95 -0.04
N PHE A 203 -4.32 -8.97 0.44
CA PHE A 203 -5.68 -9.20 0.91
C PHE A 203 -6.58 -9.79 -0.17
N ALA A 204 -6.61 -9.20 -1.38
CA ALA A 204 -7.45 -9.69 -2.46
C ALA A 204 -7.06 -11.12 -2.90
N GLY A 205 -5.76 -11.41 -2.95
CA GLY A 205 -5.24 -12.75 -3.21
C GLY A 205 -5.64 -13.74 -2.13
N TYR A 206 -5.50 -13.37 -0.87
CA TYR A 206 -5.87 -14.18 0.29
C TYR A 206 -7.38 -14.50 0.31
N MET A 207 -8.24 -13.51 0.08
CA MET A 207 -9.70 -13.70 0.01
C MET A 207 -10.11 -14.66 -1.11
N ARG A 208 -9.48 -14.53 -2.27
CA ARG A 208 -9.74 -15.40 -3.41
C ARG A 208 -9.30 -16.85 -3.15
N GLU A 209 -8.07 -17.05 -2.67
CA GLU A 209 -7.47 -18.38 -2.49
C GLU A 209 -8.13 -19.16 -1.35
N ASN A 210 -8.39 -18.52 -0.20
CA ASN A 210 -8.82 -19.21 1.00
C ASN A 210 -10.35 -19.20 1.21
N PHE A 211 -11.06 -18.24 0.61
CA PHE A 211 -12.51 -18.09 0.82
C PHE A 211 -13.31 -18.08 -0.47
N ASN A 212 -12.65 -18.18 -1.63
CA ASN A 212 -13.28 -18.09 -2.95
C ASN A 212 -14.09 -16.79 -3.14
N VAL A 213 -13.64 -15.69 -2.49
CA VAL A 213 -14.25 -14.36 -2.56
C VAL A 213 -13.43 -13.48 -3.50
N GLU A 214 -14.03 -13.09 -4.63
CA GLU A 214 -13.40 -12.17 -5.57
C GLU A 214 -13.61 -10.72 -5.11
N VAL A 215 -12.51 -10.05 -4.73
CA VAL A 215 -12.51 -8.62 -4.45
C VAL A 215 -12.15 -7.88 -5.72
N THR A 216 -13.15 -7.28 -6.37
CA THR A 216 -12.95 -6.54 -7.63
C THR A 216 -12.28 -5.19 -7.37
N PHE A 217 -11.70 -4.60 -8.42
CA PHE A 217 -11.15 -3.24 -8.37
C PHE A 217 -12.19 -2.23 -7.88
N LEU A 218 -13.41 -2.31 -8.41
CA LEU A 218 -14.51 -1.42 -8.03
C LEU A 218 -14.95 -1.64 -6.57
N THR A 219 -15.12 -2.90 -6.13
CA THR A 219 -15.52 -3.21 -4.75
C THR A 219 -14.53 -2.63 -3.75
N TRP A 220 -13.22 -2.82 -4.00
CA TRP A 220 -12.20 -2.21 -3.15
C TRP A 220 -12.27 -0.69 -3.18
N MET A 221 -12.39 -0.08 -4.37
CA MET A 221 -12.43 1.36 -4.55
C MET A 221 -13.65 2.00 -3.85
N MET A 222 -14.79 1.32 -3.81
CA MET A 222 -15.98 1.77 -3.09
C MET A 222 -15.77 1.85 -1.56
N ILE A 223 -14.80 1.14 -1.02
CA ILE A 223 -14.43 1.18 0.41
C ILE A 223 -13.19 2.06 0.62
N GLY A 224 -12.12 1.80 -0.13
CA GLY A 224 -10.82 2.46 0.04
C GLY A 224 -10.83 3.94 -0.31
N THR A 225 -11.58 4.34 -1.36
CA THR A 225 -11.63 5.76 -1.75
C THR A 225 -12.37 6.63 -0.72
N PRO A 226 -13.57 6.26 -0.22
CA PRO A 226 -14.21 7.00 0.87
C PRO A 226 -13.34 7.04 2.14
N PHE A 227 -12.69 5.93 2.50
CA PHE A 227 -11.73 5.91 3.60
C PHE A 227 -10.62 6.94 3.41
N ALA A 228 -9.97 6.92 2.24
CA ALA A 228 -8.88 7.83 1.94
C ALA A 228 -9.33 9.29 1.97
N ILE A 229 -10.48 9.62 1.37
CA ILE A 229 -11.02 10.99 1.36
C ILE A 229 -11.29 11.49 2.78
N ILE A 230 -11.99 10.70 3.59
CA ILE A 230 -12.31 11.07 4.96
C ILE A 230 -11.02 11.28 5.77
N LEU A 231 -10.08 10.33 5.68
CA LEU A 231 -8.82 10.42 6.44
C LEU A 231 -7.95 11.58 5.96
N LEU A 232 -7.90 11.90 4.66
CA LEU A 232 -7.20 13.08 4.13
C LEU A 232 -7.77 14.39 4.68
N ILE A 233 -9.10 14.49 4.77
CA ILE A 233 -9.76 15.66 5.36
C ILE A 233 -9.31 15.83 6.82
N PHE A 234 -9.40 14.78 7.62
CA PHE A 234 -8.93 14.81 9.01
C PHE A 234 -7.43 15.13 9.11
N THR A 235 -6.62 14.53 8.25
CA THR A 235 -5.17 14.77 8.20
C THR A 235 -4.85 16.24 7.89
N TYR A 236 -5.55 16.82 6.91
CA TYR A 236 -5.39 18.24 6.58
C TYR A 236 -5.73 19.14 7.77
N PHE A 237 -6.90 18.96 8.37
CA PHE A 237 -7.31 19.79 9.53
C PHE A 237 -6.38 19.57 10.72
N LEU A 238 -6.00 18.34 11.01
CA LEU A 238 -5.09 18.01 12.09
C LEU A 238 -3.73 18.70 11.93
N THR A 239 -3.13 18.61 10.74
CA THR A 239 -1.79 19.16 10.50
C THR A 239 -1.80 20.67 10.41
N VAL A 240 -2.74 21.26 9.63
CA VAL A 240 -2.74 22.69 9.28
C VAL A 240 -3.40 23.58 10.32
N LYS A 241 -4.43 23.07 11.04
CA LYS A 241 -5.20 23.87 11.99
C LYS A 241 -4.91 23.56 13.44
N VAL A 242 -4.59 22.31 13.77
CA VAL A 242 -4.45 21.88 15.16
C VAL A 242 -2.99 21.82 15.59
N LEU A 243 -2.15 21.09 14.86
CA LEU A 243 -0.77 20.81 15.28
C LEU A 243 0.24 21.86 14.83
N PHE A 244 0.14 22.31 13.57
CA PHE A 244 1.14 23.19 12.95
C PHE A 244 0.49 24.38 12.23
N PRO A 245 -0.31 25.22 12.90
CA PRO A 245 -0.89 26.43 12.28
C PRO A 245 0.22 27.38 11.85
N ASN A 246 0.15 27.90 10.60
CA ASN A 246 1.24 28.69 10.02
C ASN A 246 0.93 30.18 9.85
N ASN A 247 -0.33 30.57 9.72
CA ASN A 247 -0.81 31.96 9.58
C ASN A 247 -0.09 32.82 8.50
N LEU A 248 0.51 32.18 7.48
CA LEU A 248 1.34 32.88 6.49
C LEU A 248 0.56 33.59 5.38
N GLY A 249 -0.76 33.41 5.32
CA GLY A 249 -1.62 34.10 4.34
C GLY A 249 -1.38 33.64 2.89
N ASN A 250 -1.49 34.59 1.94
CA ASN A 250 -1.32 34.35 0.51
C ASN A 250 0.15 34.49 0.09
N PHE A 251 0.62 33.55 -0.71
CA PHE A 251 1.98 33.49 -1.23
C PHE A 251 1.98 33.28 -2.75
N GLY A 252 2.10 34.36 -3.52
CA GLY A 252 2.07 34.34 -4.99
C GLY A 252 3.21 33.55 -5.64
N GLY A 253 4.39 33.56 -5.03
CA GLY A 253 5.58 32.89 -5.56
C GLY A 253 5.48 31.37 -5.70
N ALA A 254 4.61 30.71 -4.93
CA ALA A 254 4.37 29.27 -5.11
C ALA A 254 3.78 28.95 -6.49
N LYS A 255 2.89 29.80 -6.98
CA LYS A 255 2.29 29.63 -8.32
C LYS A 255 3.33 29.81 -9.43
N GLU A 256 4.32 30.67 -9.22
CA GLU A 256 5.42 30.85 -10.16
C GLU A 256 6.29 29.58 -10.27
N ILE A 257 6.62 28.93 -9.14
CA ILE A 257 7.35 27.66 -9.15
C ILE A 257 6.54 26.58 -9.88
N ILE A 258 5.27 26.42 -9.52
CA ILE A 258 4.40 25.40 -10.15
C ILE A 258 4.29 25.65 -11.66
N ASN A 259 4.13 26.91 -12.06
CA ASN A 259 4.09 27.28 -13.48
C ASN A 259 5.43 27.08 -14.19
N SER A 260 6.57 27.33 -13.52
CA SER A 260 7.88 27.05 -14.12
C SER A 260 8.11 25.56 -14.32
N GLU A 261 7.75 24.73 -13.34
CA GLU A 261 7.80 23.26 -13.46
C GLU A 261 6.88 22.75 -14.59
N LEU A 262 5.67 23.31 -14.72
CA LEU A 262 4.79 22.99 -15.86
C LEU A 262 5.35 23.45 -17.21
N LYS A 263 6.01 24.62 -17.26
CA LYS A 263 6.68 25.11 -18.47
C LYS A 263 7.88 24.25 -18.87
N GLU A 264 8.67 23.75 -17.90
CA GLU A 264 9.76 22.81 -18.16
C GLU A 264 9.29 21.50 -18.79
N LEU A 265 8.12 21.02 -18.39
CA LEU A 265 7.49 19.84 -19.02
C LEU A 265 7.09 20.11 -20.48
N GLY A 266 6.92 21.38 -20.85
CA GLY A 266 6.46 21.77 -22.19
C GLY A 266 5.04 21.27 -22.53
N PRO A 267 4.68 21.27 -23.83
CA PRO A 267 3.40 20.72 -24.29
C PRO A 267 3.38 19.20 -24.12
N MET A 268 2.18 18.63 -23.92
CA MET A 268 2.02 17.18 -23.80
C MET A 268 2.59 16.46 -25.03
N THR A 269 3.57 15.59 -24.78
CA THR A 269 4.19 14.74 -25.80
C THR A 269 3.23 13.65 -26.28
N THR A 270 3.51 13.05 -27.43
CA THR A 270 2.73 11.90 -27.94
C THR A 270 2.75 10.73 -26.95
N GLY A 271 3.91 10.47 -26.30
CA GLY A 271 4.02 9.44 -25.27
C GLY A 271 3.12 9.71 -24.07
N GLU A 272 3.07 10.97 -23.57
CA GLU A 272 2.17 11.33 -22.49
C GLU A 272 0.70 11.12 -22.86
N LYS A 273 0.27 11.57 -24.06
CA LYS A 273 -1.11 11.45 -24.52
C LYS A 273 -1.56 9.99 -24.65
N LEU A 274 -0.71 9.14 -25.25
CA LEU A 274 -1.00 7.74 -25.44
C LEU A 274 -1.03 7.00 -24.08
N THR A 275 -0.09 7.31 -23.18
CA THR A 275 -0.09 6.76 -21.82
C THR A 275 -1.34 7.19 -21.05
N LEU A 276 -1.73 8.45 -21.14
CA LEU A 276 -2.96 8.95 -20.52
C LEU A 276 -4.20 8.24 -21.07
N PHE A 277 -4.26 8.04 -22.39
CA PHE A 277 -5.38 7.33 -23.01
C PHE A 277 -5.48 5.87 -22.52
N ILE A 278 -4.35 5.12 -22.48
CA ILE A 278 -4.33 3.75 -21.98
C ILE A 278 -4.72 3.72 -20.51
N PHE A 279 -4.15 4.62 -19.69
CA PHE A 279 -4.46 4.71 -18.27
C PHE A 279 -5.95 4.96 -18.01
N ILE A 280 -6.54 5.97 -18.67
CA ILE A 280 -7.97 6.30 -18.50
C ILE A 280 -8.84 5.14 -19.00
N SER A 281 -8.52 4.56 -20.16
CA SER A 281 -9.26 3.41 -20.70
C SER A 281 -9.24 2.22 -19.74
N THR A 282 -8.09 1.94 -19.13
CA THR A 282 -7.92 0.86 -18.15
C THR A 282 -8.75 1.13 -16.89
N ALA A 283 -8.64 2.35 -16.32
CA ALA A 283 -9.40 2.73 -15.13
C ALA A 283 -10.92 2.65 -15.37
N LEU A 284 -11.39 3.14 -16.50
CA LEU A 284 -12.81 3.04 -16.89
C LEU A 284 -13.22 1.57 -17.10
N SER A 285 -12.36 0.75 -17.72
CA SER A 285 -12.66 -0.67 -17.91
C SER A 285 -12.78 -1.42 -16.58
N TRP A 286 -11.99 -1.10 -15.56
CA TRP A 286 -12.12 -1.65 -14.22
C TRP A 286 -13.43 -1.21 -13.54
N ILE A 287 -13.78 0.07 -13.65
CA ILE A 287 -14.99 0.63 -13.03
C ILE A 287 -16.26 0.06 -13.69
N PHE A 288 -16.26 -0.03 -15.02
CA PHE A 288 -17.42 -0.48 -15.80
C PHE A 288 -17.35 -1.95 -16.23
N ARG A 289 -16.50 -2.78 -15.57
CA ARG A 289 -16.32 -4.19 -15.92
C ARG A 289 -17.64 -4.95 -16.04
N LEU A 290 -18.50 -4.83 -15.04
CA LEU A 290 -19.79 -5.54 -15.02
C LEU A 290 -20.72 -5.12 -16.17
N GLN A 291 -20.70 -3.86 -16.55
CA GLN A 291 -21.45 -3.34 -17.68
C GLN A 291 -20.88 -3.85 -19.02
N ILE A 292 -19.55 -3.93 -19.11
CA ILE A 292 -18.87 -4.48 -20.31
C ILE A 292 -19.22 -5.95 -20.46
N ASP A 293 -19.17 -6.75 -19.37
CA ASP A 293 -19.55 -8.17 -19.39
C ASP A 293 -21.03 -8.36 -19.77
N ALA A 294 -21.91 -7.46 -19.35
CA ALA A 294 -23.33 -7.49 -19.70
C ALA A 294 -23.58 -7.18 -21.19
N ILE A 295 -22.80 -6.28 -21.78
CA ILE A 295 -22.90 -5.91 -23.21
C ILE A 295 -22.27 -7.00 -24.10
N PHE A 296 -21.17 -7.62 -23.65
CA PHE A 296 -20.43 -8.65 -24.37
C PHE A 296 -20.35 -9.97 -23.59
N PRO A 297 -21.47 -10.71 -23.42
CA PRO A 297 -21.52 -11.90 -22.55
C PRO A 297 -20.57 -13.04 -22.99
N SER A 298 -20.18 -13.04 -24.26
CA SER A 298 -19.25 -14.03 -24.81
C SER A 298 -17.79 -13.79 -24.42
N ILE A 299 -17.45 -12.60 -23.89
CA ILE A 299 -16.10 -12.21 -23.51
C ILE A 299 -16.08 -12.05 -22.00
N LYS A 300 -15.55 -13.06 -21.28
CA LYS A 300 -15.39 -12.94 -19.83
C LYS A 300 -14.14 -12.14 -19.52
N ILE A 301 -14.31 -10.93 -19.02
CA ILE A 301 -13.21 -10.02 -18.70
C ILE A 301 -13.01 -9.99 -17.19
N SER A 302 -11.77 -10.21 -16.73
CA SER A 302 -11.38 -10.01 -15.33
C SER A 302 -10.56 -8.73 -15.17
N ASP A 303 -10.45 -8.21 -13.95
CA ASP A 303 -9.59 -7.05 -13.66
C ASP A 303 -8.13 -7.34 -14.06
N THR A 304 -7.68 -8.59 -13.87
CA THR A 304 -6.36 -9.06 -14.31
C THR A 304 -6.21 -9.00 -15.83
N THR A 305 -7.22 -9.44 -16.57
CA THR A 305 -7.20 -9.40 -18.03
C THR A 305 -7.07 -7.95 -18.55
N ILE A 306 -7.84 -7.04 -17.96
CA ILE A 306 -7.79 -5.60 -18.29
C ILE A 306 -6.37 -5.05 -18.05
N ALA A 307 -5.79 -5.35 -16.88
CA ALA A 307 -4.43 -4.91 -16.53
C ALA A 307 -3.37 -5.43 -17.50
N LEU A 308 -3.43 -6.71 -17.84
CA LEU A 308 -2.46 -7.34 -18.75
C LEU A 308 -2.60 -6.85 -20.18
N VAL A 309 -3.81 -6.64 -20.68
CA VAL A 309 -4.04 -6.05 -22.00
C VAL A 309 -3.46 -4.64 -22.04
N ALA A 310 -3.75 -3.81 -21.04
CA ALA A 310 -3.17 -2.47 -20.95
C ALA A 310 -1.64 -2.50 -20.91
N ALA A 311 -1.06 -3.39 -20.09
CA ALA A 311 0.39 -3.58 -20.00
C ALA A 311 0.99 -3.98 -21.37
N MET A 312 0.39 -4.94 -22.09
CA MET A 312 0.85 -5.35 -23.41
C MET A 312 0.77 -4.21 -24.44
N LEU A 313 -0.32 -3.43 -24.42
CA LEU A 313 -0.48 -2.28 -25.31
C LEU A 313 0.65 -1.25 -25.15
N LEU A 314 1.17 -1.06 -23.92
CA LEU A 314 2.29 -0.15 -23.67
C LEU A 314 3.60 -0.58 -24.35
N PHE A 315 3.80 -1.87 -24.63
CA PHE A 315 4.95 -2.38 -25.41
C PHE A 315 4.70 -2.42 -26.91
N ILE A 316 3.44 -2.43 -27.35
CA ILE A 316 3.07 -2.60 -28.75
C ILE A 316 2.86 -1.24 -29.44
N ILE A 317 2.32 -0.24 -28.72
CA ILE A 317 1.97 1.06 -29.32
C ILE A 317 3.23 1.90 -29.53
N PRO A 318 3.56 2.26 -30.80
CA PRO A 318 4.70 3.11 -31.11
C PRO A 318 4.39 4.58 -30.80
N VAL A 319 5.35 5.27 -30.20
CA VAL A 319 5.35 6.72 -30.04
C VAL A 319 5.86 7.38 -31.32
N SER A 320 6.88 6.77 -31.95
CA SER A 320 7.45 7.19 -33.22
C SER A 320 7.90 5.99 -34.01
N LEU A 321 7.26 5.75 -35.18
CA LEU A 321 7.65 4.69 -36.08
C LEU A 321 9.05 4.94 -36.71
N HIS A 322 9.36 6.21 -36.98
CA HIS A 322 10.68 6.56 -37.57
C HIS A 322 11.84 6.29 -36.59
N LYS A 323 11.64 6.52 -35.31
CA LYS A 323 12.64 6.30 -34.25
C LYS A 323 12.58 4.88 -33.68
N LYS A 324 11.63 4.04 -34.11
CA LYS A 324 11.32 2.73 -33.50
C LYS A 324 11.14 2.83 -31.96
N GLU A 325 10.53 3.90 -31.51
CA GLU A 325 10.29 4.19 -30.10
C GLU A 325 8.88 3.76 -29.71
N PHE A 326 8.78 2.92 -28.69
CA PHE A 326 7.52 2.45 -28.10
C PHE A 326 7.28 3.12 -26.75
N LEU A 327 6.05 3.05 -26.23
CA LEU A 327 5.72 3.62 -24.92
C LEU A 327 6.60 3.02 -23.84
N LEU A 328 6.77 1.69 -23.84
CA LEU A 328 7.74 0.98 -23.00
C LEU A 328 8.61 0.05 -23.84
N ASN A 329 9.84 -0.16 -23.40
CA ASN A 329 10.73 -1.24 -23.84
C ASN A 329 10.86 -2.27 -22.72
N TRP A 330 11.21 -3.50 -23.03
CA TRP A 330 11.38 -4.54 -22.03
C TRP A 330 12.42 -4.17 -20.95
N SER A 331 13.48 -3.48 -21.32
CA SER A 331 14.49 -2.97 -20.38
C SER A 331 13.92 -2.02 -19.29
N ASP A 332 12.82 -1.32 -19.59
CA ASP A 332 12.18 -0.47 -18.57
C ASP A 332 11.66 -1.30 -17.38
N THR A 333 11.33 -2.58 -17.62
CA THR A 333 10.81 -3.49 -16.58
C THR A 333 11.81 -3.83 -15.47
N GLU A 334 13.10 -3.51 -15.64
CA GLU A 334 14.11 -3.63 -14.58
C GLU A 334 13.75 -2.80 -13.35
N LYS A 335 12.98 -1.71 -13.53
CA LYS A 335 12.48 -0.84 -12.48
C LYS A 335 11.26 -1.40 -11.73
N LEU A 336 10.65 -2.46 -12.24
CA LEU A 336 9.52 -3.09 -11.56
C LEU A 336 9.97 -3.71 -10.24
N PRO A 337 9.16 -3.62 -9.19
CA PRO A 337 9.49 -4.22 -7.90
C PRO A 337 9.19 -5.73 -7.90
N TRP A 338 9.96 -6.49 -8.68
CA TRP A 338 9.82 -7.96 -8.84
C TRP A 338 9.77 -8.71 -7.51
N GLY A 339 10.51 -8.20 -6.50
CA GLY A 339 10.51 -8.76 -5.16
C GLY A 339 9.14 -8.75 -4.48
N ILE A 340 8.30 -7.77 -4.79
CA ILE A 340 6.94 -7.70 -4.23
C ILE A 340 6.05 -8.79 -4.86
N LEU A 341 6.20 -9.08 -6.16
CA LEU A 341 5.45 -10.15 -6.81
C LEU A 341 5.80 -11.52 -6.22
N LEU A 342 7.08 -11.76 -5.92
CA LEU A 342 7.53 -12.96 -5.22
C LEU A 342 7.00 -13.02 -3.79
N LEU A 343 6.97 -11.89 -3.09
CA LEU A 343 6.41 -11.79 -1.73
C LEU A 343 4.94 -12.21 -1.69
N PHE A 344 4.14 -11.80 -2.66
CA PHE A 344 2.75 -12.23 -2.75
C PHE A 344 2.64 -13.74 -2.91
N GLY A 345 3.39 -14.31 -3.84
CA GLY A 345 3.39 -15.75 -4.06
C GLY A 345 3.77 -16.54 -2.80
N GLY A 346 4.85 -16.14 -2.14
CA GLY A 346 5.31 -16.77 -0.90
C GLY A 346 4.35 -16.63 0.26
N GLY A 347 3.73 -15.46 0.40
CA GLY A 347 2.72 -15.19 1.41
C GLY A 347 1.44 -16.01 1.21
N LEU A 348 0.94 -16.05 -0.02
CA LEU A 348 -0.24 -16.85 -0.38
C LEU A 348 0.06 -18.35 -0.22
N SER A 349 1.27 -18.82 -0.59
CA SER A 349 1.66 -20.23 -0.41
C SER A 349 1.75 -20.61 1.07
N LEU A 350 2.24 -19.72 1.93
CA LEU A 350 2.20 -19.92 3.38
C LEU A 350 0.76 -19.96 3.90
N ALA A 351 -0.09 -19.02 3.50
CA ALA A 351 -1.48 -18.93 3.91
C ALA A 351 -2.27 -20.19 3.51
N ASP A 352 -2.10 -20.66 2.27
CA ASP A 352 -2.73 -21.88 1.77
C ASP A 352 -2.25 -23.12 2.56
N SER A 353 -0.95 -23.18 2.89
CA SER A 353 -0.41 -24.27 3.69
C SER A 353 -0.94 -24.26 5.14
N LEU A 354 -1.15 -23.11 5.75
CA LEU A 354 -1.78 -22.98 7.06
C LEU A 354 -3.25 -23.41 7.02
N ALA A 355 -3.96 -23.08 5.93
CA ALA A 355 -5.35 -23.47 5.74
C ALA A 355 -5.49 -25.00 5.51
N SER A 356 -4.73 -25.54 4.54
CA SER A 356 -4.81 -26.95 4.15
C SER A 356 -4.38 -27.93 5.27
N THR A 357 -3.47 -27.50 6.15
CA THR A 357 -3.04 -28.30 7.31
C THR A 357 -3.95 -28.17 8.54
N GLY A 358 -4.99 -27.32 8.48
CA GLY A 358 -6.00 -27.18 9.52
C GLY A 358 -5.65 -26.27 10.70
N ILE A 359 -4.52 -25.57 10.66
CA ILE A 359 -4.11 -24.62 11.71
C ILE A 359 -5.13 -23.49 11.89
N ILE A 360 -5.73 -23.03 10.79
CA ILE A 360 -6.76 -21.99 10.82
C ILE A 360 -7.93 -22.43 11.71
N ASN A 361 -8.35 -23.70 11.63
CA ASN A 361 -9.42 -24.23 12.47
C ASN A 361 -9.02 -24.30 13.94
N VAL A 362 -7.79 -24.72 14.23
CA VAL A 362 -7.28 -24.80 15.63
C VAL A 362 -7.26 -23.39 16.27
N ILE A 363 -6.82 -22.39 15.54
CA ILE A 363 -6.86 -20.98 16.00
C ILE A 363 -8.32 -20.53 16.16
N GLY A 364 -9.17 -20.77 15.16
CA GLY A 364 -10.57 -20.36 15.18
C GLY A 364 -11.35 -20.96 16.36
N ASP A 365 -11.10 -22.23 16.69
CA ASP A 365 -11.76 -22.91 17.81
C ASP A 365 -11.56 -22.22 19.17
N GLN A 366 -10.45 -21.48 19.36
CA GLN A 366 -10.21 -20.68 20.57
C GLN A 366 -11.16 -19.47 20.69
N PHE A 367 -11.77 -19.06 19.59
CA PHE A 367 -12.67 -17.90 19.54
C PHE A 367 -14.15 -18.29 19.43
N LYS A 368 -14.47 -19.58 19.45
CA LYS A 368 -15.86 -20.08 19.47
C LYS A 368 -16.59 -19.63 20.73
N GLY A 369 -17.80 -19.09 20.55
CA GLY A 369 -18.65 -18.69 21.67
C GLY A 369 -18.29 -17.35 22.32
N LEU A 370 -17.30 -16.65 21.79
CA LEU A 370 -17.12 -15.25 22.13
C LEU A 370 -18.24 -14.46 21.45
N ASP A 371 -19.13 -13.89 22.28
CA ASP A 371 -20.27 -13.12 21.80
C ASP A 371 -19.80 -11.96 20.92
N SER A 372 -20.26 -11.98 19.67
CA SER A 372 -19.64 -11.15 18.69
C SER A 372 -20.67 -10.29 17.96
N GLU A 373 -20.92 -9.12 18.48
CA GLU A 373 -21.32 -8.01 17.59
C GLU A 373 -20.19 -7.64 16.60
N GLY A 374 -19.07 -8.40 16.57
CA GLY A 374 -17.90 -8.20 15.71
C GLY A 374 -17.04 -6.98 16.02
N TRP A 375 -17.57 -6.00 16.76
CA TRP A 375 -16.93 -4.70 17.01
C TRP A 375 -15.62 -4.80 17.78
N VAL A 376 -15.57 -5.67 18.80
CA VAL A 376 -14.37 -5.87 19.63
C VAL A 376 -13.23 -6.40 18.75
N PHE A 377 -13.54 -7.36 17.86
CA PHE A 377 -12.57 -7.92 16.94
C PHE A 377 -12.13 -6.90 15.89
N ILE A 378 -13.08 -6.15 15.29
CA ILE A 378 -12.78 -5.12 14.29
C ILE A 378 -11.85 -4.06 14.87
N ILE A 379 -12.21 -3.46 15.99
CA ILE A 379 -11.42 -2.40 16.64
C ILE A 379 -10.10 -2.97 17.18
N GLY A 380 -10.16 -4.09 17.86
CA GLY A 380 -8.98 -4.71 18.49
C GLY A 380 -7.94 -5.13 17.44
N LEU A 381 -8.33 -5.90 16.42
CA LEU A 381 -7.42 -6.38 15.39
C LEU A 381 -6.91 -5.25 14.50
N SER A 382 -7.76 -4.26 14.16
CA SER A 382 -7.31 -3.08 13.42
C SER A 382 -6.32 -2.24 14.23
N THR A 383 -6.53 -2.10 15.55
CA THR A 383 -5.60 -1.40 16.44
C THR A 383 -4.26 -2.14 16.51
N VAL A 384 -4.27 -3.45 16.69
CA VAL A 384 -3.07 -4.28 16.70
C VAL A 384 -2.33 -4.14 15.36
N SER A 385 -3.03 -4.28 14.24
CA SER A 385 -2.46 -4.13 12.90
C SER A 385 -1.82 -2.76 12.71
N LEU A 386 -2.52 -1.70 13.10
CA LEU A 386 -2.07 -0.32 12.92
C LEU A 386 -0.82 0.00 13.76
N PHE A 387 -0.70 -0.50 14.98
CA PHE A 387 0.50 -0.26 15.78
C PHE A 387 1.66 -1.20 15.43
N LEU A 388 1.38 -2.41 14.97
CA LEU A 388 2.42 -3.32 14.48
C LEU A 388 3.05 -2.80 13.18
N THR A 389 2.26 -2.22 12.27
CA THR A 389 2.77 -1.68 11.00
C THR A 389 3.73 -0.50 11.19
N GLU A 390 3.73 0.15 12.35
CA GLU A 390 4.67 1.23 12.67
C GLU A 390 6.11 0.73 12.86
N VAL A 391 6.30 -0.54 13.17
CA VAL A 391 7.60 -1.12 13.48
C VAL A 391 8.03 -2.24 12.54
N MET A 392 7.17 -2.62 11.60
CA MET A 392 7.45 -3.66 10.62
C MET A 392 6.85 -3.32 9.25
N SER A 393 7.29 -4.01 8.21
CA SER A 393 6.77 -3.81 6.84
C SER A 393 5.27 -4.07 6.75
N ASN A 394 4.51 -3.13 6.18
CA ASN A 394 3.06 -3.24 5.97
C ASN A 394 2.68 -4.53 5.24
N VAL A 395 3.46 -4.89 4.22
CA VAL A 395 3.20 -6.09 3.39
C VAL A 395 3.46 -7.36 4.18
N ALA A 396 4.59 -7.42 4.90
CA ALA A 396 4.92 -8.56 5.74
C ALA A 396 3.85 -8.76 6.83
N LEU A 397 3.42 -7.67 7.47
CA LEU A 397 2.35 -7.71 8.47
C LEU A 397 1.07 -8.33 7.88
N VAL A 398 0.56 -7.81 6.78
CA VAL A 398 -0.69 -8.30 6.18
C VAL A 398 -0.58 -9.77 5.78
N THR A 399 0.55 -10.15 5.17
CA THR A 399 0.81 -11.52 4.73
C THR A 399 0.72 -12.53 5.88
N ILE A 400 1.21 -12.15 7.06
CA ILE A 400 1.23 -13.00 8.25
C ILE A 400 -0.09 -12.92 9.01
N PHE A 401 -0.66 -11.73 9.09
CA PHE A 401 -1.77 -11.46 10.00
C PHE A 401 -3.12 -11.87 9.40
N LEU A 402 -3.29 -11.80 8.07
CA LEU A 402 -4.54 -12.21 7.43
C LEU A 402 -4.95 -13.66 7.69
N PRO A 403 -4.07 -14.67 7.65
CA PRO A 403 -4.43 -16.04 8.04
C PRO A 403 -4.96 -16.14 9.47
N VAL A 404 -4.36 -15.41 10.40
CA VAL A 404 -4.81 -15.37 11.80
C VAL A 404 -6.17 -14.67 11.92
N VAL A 405 -6.34 -13.52 11.27
CA VAL A 405 -7.60 -12.76 11.26
C VAL A 405 -8.72 -13.57 10.60
N GLY A 406 -8.43 -14.26 9.50
CA GLY A 406 -9.39 -15.16 8.84
C GLY A 406 -9.81 -16.32 9.74
N ALA A 407 -8.87 -16.91 10.47
CA ALA A 407 -9.17 -17.97 11.45
C ALA A 407 -10.07 -17.45 12.59
N ILE A 408 -9.77 -16.28 13.14
CA ILE A 408 -10.58 -15.63 14.16
C ILE A 408 -12.00 -15.36 13.63
N ALA A 409 -12.11 -14.84 12.39
CA ALA A 409 -13.39 -14.57 11.75
C ALA A 409 -14.27 -15.84 11.65
N ILE A 410 -13.68 -16.93 11.17
CA ILE A 410 -14.37 -18.23 11.06
C ILE A 410 -14.81 -18.69 12.46
N GLY A 411 -13.90 -18.66 13.45
CA GLY A 411 -14.20 -19.10 14.81
C GLY A 411 -15.29 -18.28 15.50
N ALA A 412 -15.31 -16.97 15.27
CA ALA A 412 -16.30 -16.04 15.79
C ALA A 412 -17.62 -16.01 14.97
N GLY A 413 -17.71 -16.76 13.85
CA GLY A 413 -18.90 -16.75 12.97
C GLY A 413 -19.09 -15.45 12.18
N ILE A 414 -18.02 -14.67 11.99
CA ILE A 414 -18.02 -13.40 11.26
C ILE A 414 -17.56 -13.66 9.81
N PRO A 415 -18.17 -13.08 8.78
CA PRO A 415 -17.66 -13.17 7.42
C PRO A 415 -16.20 -12.68 7.36
N PRO A 416 -15.23 -13.49 6.86
CA PRO A 416 -13.80 -13.13 6.89
C PRO A 416 -13.48 -11.78 6.25
N ILE A 417 -14.22 -11.42 5.20
CA ILE A 417 -14.04 -10.15 4.50
C ILE A 417 -14.27 -8.93 5.43
N GLN A 418 -15.20 -9.04 6.39
CA GLN A 418 -15.54 -7.95 7.31
C GLN A 418 -14.43 -7.66 8.34
N LEU A 419 -13.60 -8.65 8.69
CA LEU A 419 -12.44 -8.47 9.56
C LEU A 419 -11.16 -8.18 8.77
N CYS A 420 -10.98 -8.82 7.62
CA CYS A 420 -9.74 -8.71 6.85
C CYS A 420 -9.58 -7.34 6.17
N ILE A 421 -10.67 -6.68 5.70
CA ILE A 421 -10.59 -5.33 5.10
C ILE A 421 -10.09 -4.29 6.12
N PRO A 422 -10.70 -4.14 7.32
CA PRO A 422 -10.25 -3.18 8.33
C PRO A 422 -8.78 -3.35 8.72
N VAL A 423 -8.35 -4.60 8.91
CA VAL A 423 -6.97 -4.96 9.26
C VAL A 423 -6.00 -4.59 8.14
N THR A 424 -6.38 -4.83 6.88
CA THR A 424 -5.56 -4.50 5.70
C THR A 424 -5.41 -2.98 5.55
N ILE A 425 -6.49 -2.23 5.70
CA ILE A 425 -6.47 -0.77 5.66
C ILE A 425 -5.59 -0.23 6.80
N ALA A 426 -5.77 -0.74 8.02
CA ALA A 426 -4.98 -0.36 9.19
C ALA A 426 -3.49 -0.63 8.98
N ALA A 427 -3.12 -1.77 8.40
CA ALA A 427 -1.73 -2.13 8.08
C ALA A 427 -1.06 -1.17 7.09
N SER A 428 -1.84 -0.46 6.27
CA SER A 428 -1.33 0.53 5.31
C SER A 428 -1.19 1.94 5.90
N CYS A 429 -1.67 2.14 7.15
CA CYS A 429 -1.74 3.43 7.83
C CYS A 429 -0.64 3.60 8.86
N ALA A 430 0.63 3.66 8.42
CA ALA A 430 1.77 3.88 9.29
C ALA A 430 2.26 5.33 9.20
N PHE A 431 2.09 6.09 10.28
CA PHE A 431 2.27 7.53 10.28
C PHE A 431 3.27 8.05 11.33
N MET A 432 3.66 7.23 12.34
CA MET A 432 4.40 7.73 13.49
C MET A 432 5.90 7.81 13.27
N PHE A 433 6.50 6.87 12.54
CA PHE A 433 7.95 6.78 12.47
C PHE A 433 8.50 6.86 11.05
N PRO A 434 9.71 7.42 10.88
CA PRO A 434 10.35 7.48 9.56
C PRO A 434 10.58 6.09 8.95
N MET A 435 10.83 5.07 9.78
CA MET A 435 11.12 3.72 9.32
C MET A 435 9.86 2.92 8.93
N SER A 436 8.67 3.39 9.30
CA SER A 436 7.42 2.65 9.08
C SER A 436 7.09 2.52 7.59
N THR A 437 7.35 3.57 6.81
CA THR A 437 7.11 3.58 5.35
C THR A 437 8.18 4.37 4.60
N PRO A 438 8.48 4.01 3.33
CA PRO A 438 9.40 4.78 2.51
C PRO A 438 9.03 6.27 2.37
N PRO A 439 7.77 6.70 2.16
CA PRO A 439 7.38 8.10 2.16
C PRO A 439 7.77 8.85 3.43
N ASN A 440 7.56 8.25 4.59
CA ASN A 440 7.96 8.84 5.87
C ASN A 440 9.48 9.04 5.95
N ALA A 441 10.26 8.03 5.54
CA ALA A 441 11.73 8.12 5.51
C ALA A 441 12.22 9.21 4.56
N ILE A 442 11.61 9.32 3.37
CA ILE A 442 11.96 10.30 2.33
C ILE A 442 11.76 11.73 2.85
N VAL A 443 10.59 12.03 3.44
CA VAL A 443 10.35 13.39 3.96
C VAL A 443 11.16 13.67 5.21
N PHE A 444 11.44 12.69 6.05
CA PHE A 444 12.32 12.83 7.22
C PHE A 444 13.76 13.15 6.83
N ALA A 445 14.28 12.52 5.76
CA ALA A 445 15.61 12.78 5.23
C ALA A 445 15.81 14.23 4.76
N SER A 446 14.74 15.00 4.51
CA SER A 446 14.81 16.43 4.19
C SER A 446 15.33 17.29 5.35
N GLY A 447 15.36 16.77 6.58
CA GLY A 447 15.74 17.51 7.79
C GLY A 447 14.74 18.58 8.25
N ARG A 448 13.56 18.66 7.61
CA ARG A 448 12.52 19.66 7.91
C ARG A 448 11.54 19.22 9.02
N ILE A 449 11.56 17.95 9.39
CA ILE A 449 10.69 17.36 10.43
C ILE A 449 11.52 16.52 11.39
N THR A 450 11.15 16.53 12.67
CA THR A 450 11.77 15.69 13.70
C THR A 450 10.92 14.43 13.96
N ILE A 451 11.55 13.38 14.50
CA ILE A 451 10.85 12.14 14.90
C ILE A 451 9.70 12.44 15.86
N GLY A 452 9.92 13.32 16.87
CA GLY A 452 8.89 13.66 17.85
C GLY A 452 7.68 14.38 17.23
N GLN A 453 7.89 15.22 16.20
CA GLN A 453 6.80 15.88 15.48
C GLN A 453 5.99 14.89 14.65
N MET A 454 6.67 14.00 13.92
CA MET A 454 6.03 12.94 13.14
C MET A 454 5.27 11.97 14.05
N ALA A 455 5.89 11.51 15.14
CA ALA A 455 5.28 10.59 16.09
C ALA A 455 4.02 11.18 16.75
N LYS A 456 4.07 12.47 17.14
CA LYS A 456 2.91 13.15 17.71
C LYS A 456 1.76 13.25 16.72
N ALA A 457 2.04 13.69 15.50
CA ALA A 457 1.02 13.81 14.46
C ALA A 457 0.47 12.44 14.06
N GLY A 458 1.36 11.46 13.86
CA GLY A 458 1.00 10.10 13.50
C GLY A 458 0.18 9.38 14.57
N PHE A 459 0.52 9.53 15.84
CA PHE A 459 -0.24 8.91 16.94
C PHE A 459 -1.70 9.39 16.96
N ILE A 460 -1.93 10.69 16.84
CA ILE A 460 -3.29 11.23 16.79
C ILE A 460 -4.01 10.76 15.54
N LEU A 461 -3.31 10.74 14.40
CA LEU A 461 -3.88 10.26 13.15
C LEU A 461 -4.20 8.77 13.21
N ASN A 462 -3.40 7.96 13.89
CA ASN A 462 -3.67 6.54 14.13
C ASN A 462 -4.98 6.33 14.91
N LEU A 463 -5.23 7.13 15.95
CA LEU A 463 -6.49 7.08 16.69
C LEU A 463 -7.68 7.48 15.81
N ILE A 464 -7.53 8.54 15.01
CA ILE A 464 -8.55 8.95 14.03
C ILE A 464 -8.80 7.83 13.03
N THR A 465 -7.75 7.17 12.54
CA THR A 465 -7.86 6.05 11.58
C THR A 465 -8.72 4.91 12.13
N ILE A 466 -8.52 4.52 13.38
CA ILE A 466 -9.37 3.49 14.03
C ILE A 466 -10.84 3.91 14.05
N LEU A 467 -11.12 5.17 14.39
CA LEU A 467 -12.49 5.69 14.40
C LEU A 467 -13.12 5.73 13.01
N VAL A 468 -12.33 6.13 11.98
CA VAL A 468 -12.80 6.14 10.58
C VAL A 468 -13.06 4.71 10.09
N ILE A 469 -12.19 3.76 10.40
CA ILE A 469 -12.41 2.33 10.09
C ILE A 469 -13.70 1.84 10.74
N ALA A 470 -13.89 2.07 12.03
CA ALA A 470 -15.08 1.67 12.75
C ALA A 470 -16.36 2.29 12.15
N PHE A 471 -16.30 3.57 11.79
CA PHE A 471 -17.40 4.26 11.10
C PHE A 471 -17.75 3.61 9.76
N LEU A 472 -16.75 3.32 8.92
CA LEU A 472 -16.97 2.72 7.61
C LEU A 472 -17.51 1.29 7.69
N VAL A 473 -17.01 0.51 8.63
CA VAL A 473 -17.54 -0.85 8.86
C VAL A 473 -19.01 -0.80 9.23
N LYS A 474 -19.41 0.17 10.05
CA LYS A 474 -20.80 0.30 10.47
C LYS A 474 -21.74 0.78 9.36
N PHE A 475 -21.30 1.76 8.57
CA PHE A 475 -22.21 2.47 7.66
C PHE A 475 -22.00 2.13 6.19
N LEU A 476 -20.78 1.78 5.78
CA LEU A 476 -20.45 1.56 4.37
C LEU A 476 -20.42 0.07 3.99
N PHE A 477 -19.89 -0.81 4.87
CA PHE A 477 -19.77 -2.23 4.56
C PHE A 477 -21.10 -2.92 4.25
N PRO A 478 -22.18 -2.70 5.02
CA PRO A 478 -23.49 -3.31 4.69
C PRO A 478 -23.98 -2.91 3.29
N PHE A 479 -23.66 -1.69 2.86
CA PHE A 479 -24.05 -1.19 1.54
C PHE A 479 -23.20 -1.77 0.40
N VAL A 480 -21.87 -1.94 0.61
CA VAL A 480 -20.93 -2.37 -0.44
C VAL A 480 -20.82 -3.89 -0.53
N LEU A 481 -20.82 -4.58 0.62
CA LEU A 481 -20.59 -6.03 0.67
C LEU A 481 -21.89 -6.84 0.66
N GLY A 482 -23.05 -6.18 0.81
CA GLY A 482 -24.33 -6.84 1.06
C GLY A 482 -24.37 -7.44 2.48
N ASN A 483 -25.55 -7.45 3.10
CA ASN A 483 -25.74 -8.15 4.39
C ASN A 483 -25.79 -9.67 4.17
#